data_fc4a17c937b153cf14d0d21dad995863
#
_entry.id   fc4a17c937b153cf14d0d21dad995863
#
_cell.length_a   1.000
_cell.length_b   1.000
_cell.length_c   1.000
_cell.angle_alpha   90.00
_cell.angle_beta   90.00
_cell.angle_gamma   90.00
#
_symmetry.space_group_name_H-M   'P 1'
#
loop_
_entity.id
_entity.type
_entity.pdbx_description
1 polymer ?
#
loop_
_entity_poly.entity_id
_entity_poly.type
_entity_poly.pdbx_seq_one_letter_code
_entity_poly.pdbx_strand_id
1 'polypeptide(L)'
;QKAISDFAPFCDVSICICHSGFEEDIETGRLLSDSGENIACRIARELDFDVLLTGHQHMVVEGVELHGTYAAQPPANAGHFLSIRGIWENGRCRFRSDLIPVGEKHREEPYCSLLPLETAVQEWLDQPIGILTQSIPPEDKLEAALKGSQLAELFNQVQLIESGAEFSCTSLGNNPTGLSSPVTMRGVTAAYLFANTLVVLEVTEEILRQALERCASYFLLVDGVPQISETFLFPKVEHYNYDFYAGLSYTFDLRRPVGSRVIHLSRLDGSPLGKGPFRLCTSNYRATGTGGYEFFRKCPVLWRGNVEMPDLTARYIKANSPIRFPHNVNMDIIW
;
A
#
# COMPACT_ATOMS: atom_id res chain seq x y z
N GLN A 1 23.20 -16.11 -3.41
CA GLN A 1 24.46 -16.73 -2.92
C GLN A 1 25.46 -16.95 -4.05
N LYS A 2 25.13 -17.68 -5.12
CA LYS A 2 26.06 -17.99 -6.20
C LYS A 2 26.70 -16.72 -6.81
N ALA A 3 25.93 -15.70 -7.13
CA ALA A 3 26.46 -14.45 -7.69
C ALA A 3 27.45 -13.77 -6.72
N ILE A 4 27.14 -13.75 -5.43
CA ILE A 4 28.03 -13.17 -4.41
C ILE A 4 29.35 -13.94 -4.36
N SER A 5 29.29 -15.27 -4.32
CA SER A 5 30.49 -16.12 -4.31
C SER A 5 31.36 -15.95 -5.55
N ASP A 6 30.76 -15.66 -6.71
CA ASP A 6 31.46 -15.45 -7.96
C ASP A 6 32.20 -14.08 -8.00
N PHE A 7 31.72 -13.06 -7.30
CA PHE A 7 32.28 -11.70 -7.30
C PHE A 7 33.12 -11.35 -6.06
N ALA A 8 32.81 -11.94 -4.90
CA ALA A 8 33.50 -11.65 -3.64
C ALA A 8 35.04 -11.71 -3.70
N PRO A 9 35.69 -12.63 -4.46
CA PRO A 9 37.16 -12.66 -4.57
C PRO A 9 37.75 -11.45 -5.28
N PHE A 10 36.94 -10.64 -5.96
CA PHE A 10 37.38 -9.48 -6.78
C PHE A 10 36.97 -8.14 -6.14
N CYS A 11 36.36 -8.15 -4.95
CA CYS A 11 35.84 -6.97 -4.29
C CYS A 11 36.47 -6.82 -2.90
N ASP A 12 36.85 -5.57 -2.55
CA ASP A 12 37.31 -5.24 -1.21
C ASP A 12 36.14 -4.96 -0.26
N VAL A 13 34.98 -4.53 -0.78
CA VAL A 13 33.74 -4.25 -0.07
C VAL A 13 32.54 -4.65 -0.92
N SER A 14 31.61 -5.34 -0.30
CA SER A 14 30.35 -5.76 -0.92
C SER A 14 29.17 -4.98 -0.33
N ILE A 15 28.33 -4.38 -1.20
CA ILE A 15 27.17 -3.57 -0.80
C ILE A 15 25.91 -4.15 -1.41
N CYS A 16 24.94 -4.50 -0.56
CA CYS A 16 23.60 -4.88 -0.98
C CYS A 16 22.67 -3.67 -0.87
N ILE A 17 21.94 -3.37 -1.94
CA ILE A 17 20.84 -2.39 -1.93
C ILE A 17 19.55 -3.16 -2.12
N CYS A 18 18.63 -3.08 -1.14
CA CYS A 18 17.39 -3.82 -1.15
C CYS A 18 16.22 -2.92 -0.70
N HIS A 19 15.19 -2.77 -1.54
CA HIS A 19 13.96 -2.08 -1.14
C HIS A 19 13.07 -3.04 -0.32
N SER A 20 13.48 -3.28 0.93
CA SER A 20 12.81 -4.12 1.93
C SER A 20 13.19 -3.61 3.31
N GLY A 21 12.34 -3.85 4.30
CA GLY A 21 12.59 -3.44 5.68
C GLY A 21 13.05 -4.60 6.56
N PHE A 22 13.10 -4.35 7.85
CA PHE A 22 13.51 -5.30 8.89
C PHE A 22 12.28 -6.07 9.38
N GLU A 23 12.28 -7.39 9.23
CA GLU A 23 11.23 -8.28 9.71
C GLU A 23 11.32 -8.54 11.23
N GLU A 24 12.46 -8.24 11.82
CA GLU A 24 12.72 -8.40 13.25
C GLU A 24 13.00 -7.03 13.89
N ASP A 25 12.69 -6.91 15.16
CA ASP A 25 13.14 -5.81 15.99
C ASP A 25 14.68 -5.85 16.07
N ILE A 26 15.34 -4.80 15.59
CA ILE A 26 16.81 -4.78 15.42
C ILE A 26 17.59 -4.76 16.75
N GLU A 27 16.93 -4.45 17.87
CA GLU A 27 17.55 -4.44 19.21
C GLU A 27 17.35 -5.78 19.91
N THR A 28 16.15 -6.35 19.80
CA THR A 28 15.77 -7.55 20.56
C THR A 28 15.82 -8.85 19.76
N GLY A 29 15.84 -8.76 18.41
CA GLY A 29 15.74 -9.90 17.50
C GLY A 29 14.35 -10.55 17.47
N ARG A 30 13.33 -9.93 18.08
CA ARG A 30 11.96 -10.43 18.06
C ARG A 30 11.34 -10.26 16.68
N LEU A 31 10.76 -11.33 16.14
CA LEU A 31 10.01 -11.28 14.89
C LEU A 31 8.82 -10.31 15.00
N LEU A 32 8.75 -9.33 14.11
CA LEU A 32 7.67 -8.35 14.00
C LEU A 32 6.70 -8.69 12.86
N SER A 33 7.20 -9.29 11.78
CA SER A 33 6.40 -9.65 10.60
C SER A 33 6.99 -10.88 9.92
N ASP A 34 6.14 -11.82 9.51
CA ASP A 34 6.48 -13.01 8.71
C ASP A 34 5.84 -12.98 7.30
N SER A 35 5.30 -11.84 6.89
CA SER A 35 4.64 -11.66 5.58
C SER A 35 5.56 -11.91 4.38
N GLY A 36 6.88 -11.86 4.58
CA GLY A 36 7.88 -11.94 3.52
C GLY A 36 8.07 -10.63 2.75
N GLU A 37 7.39 -9.56 3.14
CA GLU A 37 7.56 -8.21 2.59
C GLU A 37 8.86 -7.57 3.09
N ASN A 38 9.17 -7.78 4.38
CA ASN A 38 10.41 -7.35 5.01
C ASN A 38 11.31 -8.56 5.23
N ILE A 39 12.57 -8.48 4.75
CA ILE A 39 13.54 -9.59 4.77
C ILE A 39 14.98 -9.12 5.04
N ALA A 40 15.18 -7.90 5.52
CA ALA A 40 16.53 -7.34 5.69
C ALA A 40 17.37 -8.07 6.74
N CYS A 41 16.77 -8.47 7.87
CA CYS A 41 17.47 -9.26 8.90
C CYS A 41 17.86 -10.65 8.36
N ARG A 42 17.00 -11.25 7.55
CA ARG A 42 17.29 -12.52 6.89
C ARG A 42 18.42 -12.38 5.88
N ILE A 43 18.44 -11.30 5.08
CA ILE A 43 19.53 -10.99 4.14
C ILE A 43 20.85 -10.88 4.92
N ALA A 44 20.87 -10.09 5.99
CA ALA A 44 22.07 -9.91 6.82
C ALA A 44 22.57 -11.24 7.46
N ARG A 45 21.66 -12.16 7.78
CA ARG A 45 21.97 -13.45 8.38
C ARG A 45 22.44 -14.51 7.37
N GLU A 46 21.84 -14.55 6.19
CA GLU A 46 22.05 -15.61 5.20
C GLU A 46 23.06 -15.25 4.11
N LEU A 47 23.36 -13.96 3.92
CA LEU A 47 24.21 -13.46 2.87
C LEU A 47 25.36 -12.64 3.46
N ASP A 48 26.57 -12.86 2.94
CA ASP A 48 27.80 -12.24 3.44
C ASP A 48 28.07 -10.92 2.68
N PHE A 49 27.40 -9.85 3.10
CA PHE A 49 27.62 -8.50 2.65
C PHE A 49 28.28 -7.65 3.73
N ASP A 50 29.17 -6.73 3.35
CA ASP A 50 29.76 -5.77 4.28
C ASP A 50 28.76 -4.68 4.66
N VAL A 51 27.92 -4.24 3.70
CA VAL A 51 26.92 -3.19 3.88
C VAL A 51 25.57 -3.61 3.29
N LEU A 52 24.49 -3.36 4.03
CA LEU A 52 23.10 -3.55 3.60
C LEU A 52 22.34 -2.22 3.68
N LEU A 53 21.96 -1.68 2.53
CA LEU A 53 21.12 -0.48 2.43
C LEU A 53 19.67 -0.90 2.20
N THR A 54 18.78 -0.48 3.10
CA THR A 54 17.38 -0.89 3.12
C THR A 54 16.43 0.29 2.91
N GLY A 55 15.13 0.02 2.85
CA GLY A 55 14.09 1.02 2.66
C GLY A 55 12.71 0.48 3.06
N HIS A 56 11.65 0.96 2.39
CA HIS A 56 10.27 0.46 2.49
C HIS A 56 9.51 0.84 3.76
N GLN A 57 10.08 0.63 4.96
CA GLN A 57 9.36 0.86 6.23
C GLN A 57 9.26 2.34 6.65
N HIS A 58 9.92 3.25 5.92
CA HIS A 58 9.96 4.69 6.22
C HIS A 58 10.49 5.04 7.63
N MET A 59 11.20 4.12 8.25
CA MET A 59 11.88 4.32 9.53
C MET A 59 13.33 4.73 9.31
N VAL A 60 13.97 5.29 10.32
CA VAL A 60 15.39 5.64 10.29
C VAL A 60 16.20 4.59 11.02
N VAL A 61 17.20 4.02 10.33
CA VAL A 61 18.28 3.27 10.94
C VAL A 61 19.58 3.91 10.50
N GLU A 62 20.17 4.74 11.35
CA GLU A 62 21.37 5.49 11.00
C GLU A 62 22.54 4.56 10.71
N GLY A 63 22.68 3.48 11.48
CA GLY A 63 23.62 2.39 11.24
C GLY A 63 23.62 1.40 12.40
N VAL A 64 23.59 0.12 12.07
CA VAL A 64 23.59 -0.98 13.03
C VAL A 64 24.36 -2.19 12.48
N GLU A 65 25.08 -2.88 13.32
CA GLU A 65 25.71 -4.17 13.00
C GLU A 65 24.72 -5.31 13.22
N LEU A 66 24.33 -5.99 12.11
CA LEU A 66 23.44 -7.15 12.13
C LEU A 66 24.15 -8.35 11.54
N HIS A 67 24.42 -9.37 12.36
CA HIS A 67 25.07 -10.62 11.93
C HIS A 67 26.39 -10.44 11.16
N GLY A 68 27.12 -9.34 11.42
CA GLY A 68 28.37 -9.01 10.74
C GLY A 68 28.23 -8.10 9.52
N THR A 69 27.00 -7.72 9.16
CA THR A 69 26.68 -6.78 8.09
C THR A 69 26.32 -5.41 8.68
N TYR A 70 26.92 -4.34 8.18
CA TYR A 70 26.53 -2.98 8.54
C TYR A 70 25.25 -2.57 7.78
N ALA A 71 24.13 -2.45 8.48
CA ALA A 71 22.83 -2.14 7.91
C ALA A 71 22.42 -0.69 8.20
N ALA A 72 21.82 -0.01 7.20
CA ALA A 72 21.34 1.36 7.33
C ALA A 72 20.11 1.61 6.46
N GLN A 73 19.20 2.50 6.95
CA GLN A 73 17.98 2.89 6.25
C GLN A 73 17.73 4.39 6.41
N PRO A 74 17.65 5.18 5.32
CA PRO A 74 17.25 6.58 5.40
C PRO A 74 15.73 6.69 5.63
N PRO A 75 15.25 7.84 6.18
CA PRO A 75 13.82 8.11 6.27
C PRO A 75 13.18 8.31 4.89
N ALA A 76 11.86 8.29 4.86
CA ALA A 76 11.09 8.60 3.65
C ALA A 76 11.12 10.10 3.29
N ASN A 77 10.62 10.40 2.07
CA ASN A 77 10.35 11.75 1.57
C ASN A 77 11.59 12.64 1.36
N ALA A 78 12.77 12.04 1.20
CA ALA A 78 14.02 12.75 0.92
C ALA A 78 14.35 13.91 1.86
N GLY A 79 13.80 13.93 3.10
CA GLY A 79 14.11 14.96 4.09
C GLY A 79 15.52 14.85 4.65
N HIS A 80 16.12 13.68 4.56
CA HIS A 80 17.49 13.40 5.00
C HIS A 80 18.12 12.37 4.05
N PHE A 81 19.45 12.33 4.05
CA PHE A 81 20.21 11.23 3.45
C PHE A 81 21.26 10.71 4.43
N LEU A 82 21.68 9.46 4.22
CA LEU A 82 22.76 8.86 5.00
C LEU A 82 24.09 9.04 4.26
N SER A 83 25.08 9.58 4.96
CA SER A 83 26.46 9.60 4.51
C SER A 83 27.22 8.46 5.19
N ILE A 84 27.52 7.39 4.45
CA ILE A 84 28.22 6.24 5.00
C ILE A 84 29.70 6.31 4.63
N ARG A 85 30.56 6.15 5.61
CA ARG A 85 32.02 6.16 5.46
C ARG A 85 32.60 4.83 5.90
N GLY A 86 33.39 4.22 5.04
CA GLY A 86 34.21 3.07 5.36
C GLY A 86 35.63 3.49 5.73
N ILE A 87 36.16 2.99 6.82
CA ILE A 87 37.54 3.22 7.26
C ILE A 87 38.22 1.85 7.32
N TRP A 88 39.34 1.76 6.61
CA TRP A 88 40.11 0.53 6.53
C TRP A 88 41.09 0.45 7.72
N GLU A 89 40.87 -0.49 8.64
CA GLU A 89 41.67 -0.70 9.82
C GLU A 89 41.97 -2.19 10.03
N ASN A 90 43.24 -2.54 10.20
CA ASN A 90 43.68 -3.92 10.51
C ASN A 90 43.12 -4.98 9.52
N GLY A 91 43.05 -4.65 8.21
CA GLY A 91 42.57 -5.56 7.18
C GLY A 91 41.05 -5.74 7.12
N ARG A 92 40.29 -4.86 7.81
CA ARG A 92 38.81 -4.83 7.77
C ARG A 92 38.31 -3.40 7.54
N CYS A 93 37.23 -3.27 6.78
CA CYS A 93 36.53 -2.01 6.64
C CYS A 93 35.52 -1.86 7.78
N ARG A 94 35.59 -0.75 8.52
CA ARG A 94 34.58 -0.36 9.51
C ARG A 94 33.74 0.76 8.97
N PHE A 95 32.42 0.66 9.12
CA PHE A 95 31.47 1.62 8.60
C PHE A 95 30.90 2.51 9.70
N ARG A 96 30.61 3.75 9.36
CA ARG A 96 29.88 4.73 10.19
C ARG A 96 28.96 5.54 9.28
N SER A 97 27.80 5.89 9.77
CA SER A 97 26.88 6.78 9.05
C SER A 97 26.58 8.04 9.85
N ASP A 98 26.32 9.09 9.10
CA ASP A 98 25.76 10.34 9.62
C ASP A 98 24.43 10.59 8.90
N LEU A 99 23.36 10.85 9.64
CA LEU A 99 22.07 11.27 9.10
C LEU A 99 22.11 12.77 8.84
N ILE A 100 22.08 13.17 7.57
CA ILE A 100 22.26 14.55 7.14
C ILE A 100 20.93 15.09 6.60
N PRO A 101 20.39 16.21 7.14
CA PRO A 101 19.20 16.83 6.58
C PRO A 101 19.48 17.39 5.19
N VAL A 102 18.51 17.22 4.29
CA VAL A 102 18.57 17.85 2.97
C VAL A 102 18.34 19.35 3.16
N GLY A 103 19.35 20.15 2.79
CA GLY A 103 19.28 21.61 2.90
C GLY A 103 18.42 22.21 1.79
N GLU A 104 17.94 23.43 2.03
CA GLU A 104 17.18 24.20 1.04
C GLU A 104 18.01 24.69 -0.16
N LYS A 105 19.34 24.64 -0.07
CA LYS A 105 20.23 25.07 -1.14
C LYS A 105 20.38 23.96 -2.19
N HIS A 106 19.87 24.21 -3.39
CA HIS A 106 20.08 23.41 -4.57
C HIS A 106 21.17 23.99 -5.47
N ARG A 107 21.77 23.14 -6.29
CA ARG A 107 22.64 23.62 -7.38
C ARG A 107 21.77 24.10 -8.54
N GLU A 108 21.95 25.33 -8.98
CA GLU A 108 21.12 25.92 -10.04
C GLU A 108 21.27 25.20 -11.39
N GLU A 109 22.47 24.79 -11.78
CA GLU A 109 22.74 24.19 -13.11
C GLU A 109 21.91 22.91 -13.39
N PRO A 110 21.89 21.84 -12.53
CA PRO A 110 21.06 20.68 -12.80
C PRO A 110 19.57 21.01 -12.80
N TYR A 111 19.14 21.93 -11.94
CA TYR A 111 17.77 22.39 -11.85
C TYR A 111 17.34 23.14 -13.13
N CYS A 112 18.14 24.09 -13.61
CA CYS A 112 17.84 24.83 -14.82
C CYS A 112 17.73 23.95 -16.06
N SER A 113 18.52 22.89 -16.18
CA SER A 113 18.43 21.95 -17.29
C SER A 113 17.16 21.10 -17.27
N LEU A 114 16.58 20.84 -16.08
CA LEU A 114 15.36 20.07 -15.90
C LEU A 114 14.09 20.93 -15.91
N LEU A 115 14.21 22.26 -15.73
CA LEU A 115 13.08 23.16 -15.60
C LEU A 115 12.08 23.09 -16.77
N PRO A 116 12.49 22.98 -18.05
CA PRO A 116 11.53 22.84 -19.15
C PRO A 116 10.69 21.56 -19.06
N LEU A 117 11.31 20.46 -18.65
CA LEU A 117 10.61 19.18 -18.44
C LEU A 117 9.66 19.27 -17.26
N GLU A 118 10.11 19.83 -16.14
CA GLU A 118 9.29 20.04 -14.95
C GLU A 118 8.08 20.91 -15.28
N THR A 119 8.27 22.04 -15.97
CA THR A 119 7.18 22.92 -16.39
C THR A 119 6.15 22.16 -17.22
N ALA A 120 6.60 21.41 -18.24
CA ALA A 120 5.70 20.63 -19.08
C ALA A 120 4.92 19.56 -18.29
N VAL A 121 5.55 18.89 -17.32
CA VAL A 121 4.91 17.92 -16.45
C VAL A 121 3.89 18.60 -15.54
N GLN A 122 4.22 19.75 -14.95
CA GLN A 122 3.28 20.51 -14.10
C GLN A 122 2.06 20.96 -14.89
N GLU A 123 2.25 21.50 -16.10
CA GLU A 123 1.15 21.88 -16.98
C GLU A 123 0.26 20.69 -17.36
N TRP A 124 0.86 19.54 -17.66
CA TRP A 124 0.12 18.31 -17.96
C TRP A 124 -0.67 17.80 -16.74
N LEU A 125 -0.08 17.82 -15.56
CA LEU A 125 -0.73 17.41 -14.33
C LEU A 125 -1.95 18.26 -14.00
N ASP A 126 -1.92 19.57 -14.33
CA ASP A 126 -2.98 20.52 -14.00
C ASP A 126 -4.08 20.62 -15.07
N GLN A 127 -3.93 19.91 -16.20
CA GLN A 127 -4.98 19.88 -17.22
C GLN A 127 -6.25 19.22 -16.68
N PRO A 128 -7.43 19.89 -16.81
CA PRO A 128 -8.70 19.28 -16.48
C PRO A 128 -8.99 18.07 -17.39
N ILE A 129 -9.35 16.96 -16.78
CA ILE A 129 -9.70 15.71 -17.48
C ILE A 129 -11.18 15.38 -17.41
N GLY A 130 -11.96 16.08 -16.56
CA GLY A 130 -13.39 15.89 -16.43
C GLY A 130 -13.97 16.63 -15.24
N ILE A 131 -15.26 16.41 -14.99
CA ILE A 131 -16.04 17.11 -13.95
C ILE A 131 -16.73 16.06 -13.09
N LEU A 132 -16.67 16.24 -11.76
CA LEU A 132 -17.58 15.61 -10.81
C LEU A 132 -18.73 16.55 -10.51
N THR A 133 -19.94 16.04 -10.37
CA THR A 133 -21.10 16.87 -9.97
C THR A 133 -20.93 17.46 -8.57
N GLN A 134 -20.11 16.80 -7.74
CA GLN A 134 -19.70 17.25 -6.41
C GLN A 134 -18.27 16.76 -6.15
N SER A 135 -17.41 17.64 -5.63
CA SER A 135 -16.07 17.25 -5.19
C SER A 135 -16.14 16.25 -4.02
N ILE A 136 -15.23 15.29 -4.01
CA ILE A 136 -15.05 14.36 -2.91
C ILE A 136 -14.03 14.98 -1.95
N PRO A 137 -14.41 15.37 -0.72
CA PRO A 137 -13.47 15.92 0.25
C PRO A 137 -12.48 14.83 0.75
N PRO A 138 -11.36 15.22 1.36
CA PRO A 138 -10.56 14.28 2.16
C PRO A 138 -11.44 13.66 3.25
N GLU A 139 -11.35 12.34 3.41
CA GLU A 139 -12.17 11.57 4.35
C GLU A 139 -11.34 11.18 5.59
N ASP A 140 -11.94 11.27 6.77
CA ASP A 140 -11.38 10.66 7.97
C ASP A 140 -11.37 9.14 7.84
N LYS A 141 -10.31 8.49 8.30
CA LYS A 141 -10.11 7.05 8.10
C LYS A 141 -11.14 6.19 8.83
N LEU A 142 -11.42 6.52 10.07
CA LEU A 142 -12.38 5.79 10.86
C LEU A 142 -13.79 6.03 10.35
N GLU A 143 -14.13 7.28 10.02
CA GLU A 143 -15.43 7.61 9.45
C GLU A 143 -15.66 6.94 8.10
N ALA A 144 -14.67 6.97 7.19
CA ALA A 144 -14.75 6.29 5.90
C ALA A 144 -14.94 4.76 6.08
N ALA A 145 -14.21 4.16 7.02
CA ALA A 145 -14.35 2.74 7.32
C ALA A 145 -15.73 2.40 7.94
N LEU A 146 -16.32 3.30 8.75
CA LEU A 146 -17.62 3.10 9.38
C LEU A 146 -18.81 3.40 8.48
N LYS A 147 -18.69 4.37 7.56
CA LYS A 147 -19.81 4.92 6.79
C LYS A 147 -19.71 4.70 5.29
N GLY A 148 -18.59 4.13 4.81
CA GLY A 148 -18.26 4.06 3.38
C GLY A 148 -17.45 5.27 2.91
N SER A 149 -16.82 5.14 1.74
CA SER A 149 -15.98 6.15 1.11
C SER A 149 -16.41 6.39 -0.33
N GLN A 150 -16.72 7.64 -0.68
CA GLN A 150 -17.04 8.01 -2.06
C GLN A 150 -15.84 7.82 -3.00
N LEU A 151 -14.63 8.03 -2.49
CA LEU A 151 -13.41 7.83 -3.27
C LEU A 151 -13.17 6.34 -3.57
N ALA A 152 -13.37 5.46 -2.57
CA ALA A 152 -13.28 4.03 -2.76
C ALA A 152 -14.39 3.50 -3.67
N GLU A 153 -15.60 4.07 -3.61
CA GLU A 153 -16.70 3.75 -4.54
C GLU A 153 -16.31 4.05 -5.98
N LEU A 154 -15.72 5.23 -6.26
CA LEU A 154 -15.19 5.56 -7.58
C LEU A 154 -14.18 4.53 -8.08
N PHE A 155 -13.20 4.19 -7.24
CA PHE A 155 -12.16 3.22 -7.62
C PHE A 155 -12.74 1.82 -7.86
N ASN A 156 -13.65 1.36 -7.02
CA ASN A 156 -14.34 0.10 -7.21
C ASN A 156 -15.18 0.08 -8.51
N GLN A 157 -15.84 1.17 -8.83
CA GLN A 157 -16.59 1.28 -10.08
C GLN A 157 -15.68 1.17 -11.31
N VAL A 158 -14.53 1.87 -11.28
CA VAL A 158 -13.51 1.75 -12.34
C VAL A 158 -13.01 0.31 -12.46
N GLN A 159 -12.71 -0.35 -11.34
CA GLN A 159 -12.27 -1.74 -11.31
C GLN A 159 -13.31 -2.70 -11.89
N LEU A 160 -14.59 -2.55 -11.53
CA LEU A 160 -15.67 -3.40 -12.04
C LEU A 160 -15.87 -3.22 -13.56
N ILE A 161 -15.84 -1.99 -14.05
CA ILE A 161 -16.00 -1.68 -15.49
C ILE A 161 -14.83 -2.25 -16.29
N GLU A 162 -13.60 -2.03 -15.84
CA GLU A 162 -12.39 -2.47 -16.56
C GLU A 162 -12.27 -4.00 -16.58
N SER A 163 -12.55 -4.65 -15.47
CA SER A 163 -12.35 -6.10 -15.32
C SER A 163 -13.53 -6.96 -15.71
N GLY A 164 -14.76 -6.40 -15.72
CA GLY A 164 -16.00 -7.15 -15.85
C GLY A 164 -16.21 -8.19 -14.74
N ALA A 165 -15.60 -7.98 -13.55
CA ALA A 165 -15.78 -8.85 -12.39
C ALA A 165 -17.14 -8.63 -11.72
N GLU A 166 -17.60 -9.63 -10.93
CA GLU A 166 -18.84 -9.52 -10.15
C GLU A 166 -18.65 -8.64 -8.91
N PHE A 167 -17.49 -8.74 -8.30
CA PHE A 167 -17.13 -8.03 -7.08
C PHE A 167 -15.81 -7.31 -7.25
N SER A 168 -15.61 -6.29 -6.45
CA SER A 168 -14.38 -5.50 -6.43
C SER A 168 -14.01 -5.15 -4.99
N CYS A 169 -12.72 -5.06 -4.70
CA CYS A 169 -12.23 -4.45 -3.48
C CYS A 169 -11.04 -3.53 -3.75
N THR A 170 -11.03 -2.41 -3.06
CA THR A 170 -9.98 -1.40 -3.13
C THR A 170 -9.65 -0.83 -1.77
N SER A 171 -8.42 -0.44 -1.56
CA SER A 171 -7.98 0.28 -0.36
C SER A 171 -7.65 1.73 -0.69
N LEU A 172 -7.64 2.58 0.33
CA LEU A 172 -7.17 3.95 0.24
C LEU A 172 -5.80 4.09 0.88
N GLY A 173 -4.98 4.98 0.36
CA GLY A 173 -3.69 5.32 0.97
C GLY A 173 -3.85 5.86 2.40
N ASN A 174 -2.75 6.00 3.15
CA ASN A 174 -2.80 6.51 4.53
C ASN A 174 -3.35 7.94 4.63
N ASN A 175 -3.17 8.76 3.60
CA ASN A 175 -3.61 10.16 3.57
C ASN A 175 -4.25 10.49 2.19
N PRO A 176 -5.46 10.00 1.88
CA PRO A 176 -6.13 10.33 0.62
C PRO A 176 -6.52 11.80 0.62
N THR A 177 -6.26 12.47 -0.51
CA THR A 177 -6.52 13.91 -0.67
C THR A 177 -7.98 14.24 -1.04
N GLY A 178 -8.81 13.22 -1.26
CA GLY A 178 -10.08 13.42 -1.93
C GLY A 178 -9.92 13.69 -3.43
N LEU A 179 -10.96 14.23 -4.08
CA LEU A 179 -10.91 14.53 -5.50
C LEU A 179 -11.75 15.78 -5.82
N SER A 180 -11.10 16.87 -6.23
CA SER A 180 -11.75 18.14 -6.54
C SER A 180 -12.36 18.14 -7.94
N SER A 181 -13.37 18.97 -8.17
CA SER A 181 -13.95 19.26 -9.49
C SER A 181 -13.64 20.72 -9.91
N PRO A 182 -13.11 20.98 -11.13
CA PRO A 182 -12.75 20.01 -12.18
C PRO A 182 -11.62 19.07 -11.74
N VAL A 183 -11.66 17.83 -12.24
CA VAL A 183 -10.64 16.83 -11.96
C VAL A 183 -9.44 17.05 -12.85
N THR A 184 -8.23 16.93 -12.28
CA THR A 184 -6.96 16.98 -13.00
C THR A 184 -6.19 15.67 -12.83
N MET A 185 -5.15 15.43 -13.65
CA MET A 185 -4.26 14.29 -13.45
C MET A 185 -3.57 14.36 -12.09
N ARG A 186 -3.18 15.55 -11.63
CA ARG A 186 -2.62 15.77 -10.28
C ARG A 186 -3.57 15.28 -9.19
N GLY A 187 -4.86 15.63 -9.31
CA GLY A 187 -5.88 15.20 -8.36
C GLY A 187 -6.02 13.68 -8.33
N VAL A 188 -6.07 13.02 -9.49
CA VAL A 188 -6.17 11.55 -9.58
C VAL A 188 -4.94 10.86 -8.99
N THR A 189 -3.75 11.33 -9.35
CA THR A 189 -2.48 10.75 -8.84
C THR A 189 -2.33 10.95 -7.34
N ALA A 190 -2.75 12.12 -6.81
CA ALA A 190 -2.73 12.37 -5.37
C ALA A 190 -3.78 11.55 -4.61
N ALA A 191 -4.94 11.26 -5.21
CA ALA A 191 -5.98 10.44 -4.61
C ALA A 191 -5.64 8.94 -4.61
N TYR A 192 -4.89 8.45 -5.62
CA TYR A 192 -4.41 7.07 -5.71
C TYR A 192 -2.90 7.05 -5.92
N LEU A 193 -2.16 6.92 -4.82
CA LEU A 193 -0.69 7.08 -4.80
C LEU A 193 0.11 5.86 -5.30
N PHE A 194 -0.53 4.71 -5.48
CA PHE A 194 0.15 3.47 -5.78
C PHE A 194 0.12 3.14 -7.28
N ALA A 195 1.24 2.68 -7.82
CA ALA A 195 1.34 2.16 -9.20
C ALA A 195 0.75 0.74 -9.31
N ASN A 196 -0.45 0.54 -8.79
CA ASN A 196 -1.11 -0.76 -8.80
C ASN A 196 -1.82 -1.00 -10.13
N THR A 197 -1.68 -2.22 -10.66
CA THR A 197 -2.50 -2.76 -11.73
C THR A 197 -3.60 -3.66 -11.16
N LEU A 198 -4.56 -4.04 -12.01
CA LEU A 198 -5.70 -4.85 -11.59
C LEU A 198 -5.46 -6.35 -11.80
N VAL A 199 -6.04 -7.15 -10.92
CA VAL A 199 -6.05 -8.61 -10.98
C VAL A 199 -7.46 -9.10 -10.69
N VAL A 200 -7.97 -10.06 -11.47
CA VAL A 200 -9.20 -10.77 -11.15
C VAL A 200 -8.85 -12.14 -10.58
N LEU A 201 -9.32 -12.38 -9.38
CA LEU A 201 -9.18 -13.66 -8.67
C LEU A 201 -10.48 -14.44 -8.75
N GLU A 202 -10.35 -15.77 -8.80
CA GLU A 202 -11.46 -16.68 -8.56
C GLU A 202 -11.57 -16.91 -7.05
N VAL A 203 -12.71 -16.54 -6.46
CA VAL A 203 -12.93 -16.62 -5.01
C VAL A 203 -14.21 -17.36 -4.67
N THR A 204 -14.28 -17.91 -3.46
CA THR A 204 -15.48 -18.51 -2.88
C THR A 204 -16.12 -17.57 -1.86
N GLU A 205 -17.35 -17.88 -1.40
CA GLU A 205 -17.98 -17.16 -0.28
C GLU A 205 -17.07 -17.18 0.97
N GLU A 206 -16.43 -18.31 1.23
CA GLU A 206 -15.53 -18.47 2.38
C GLU A 206 -14.34 -17.52 2.29
N ILE A 207 -13.71 -17.36 1.14
CA ILE A 207 -12.61 -16.43 0.90
C ILE A 207 -13.09 -14.97 1.06
N LEU A 208 -14.26 -14.63 0.53
CA LEU A 208 -14.86 -13.30 0.72
C LEU A 208 -15.14 -13.00 2.19
N ARG A 209 -15.63 -13.99 2.93
CA ARG A 209 -15.88 -13.87 4.37
C ARG A 209 -14.58 -13.65 5.15
N GLN A 210 -13.53 -14.41 4.87
CA GLN A 210 -12.20 -14.20 5.47
C GLN A 210 -11.67 -12.79 5.19
N ALA A 211 -11.84 -12.31 3.97
CA ALA A 211 -11.40 -10.98 3.57
C ALA A 211 -12.19 -9.87 4.31
N LEU A 212 -13.49 -10.03 4.46
CA LEU A 212 -14.32 -9.12 5.25
C LEU A 212 -14.02 -9.20 6.75
N GLU A 213 -13.71 -10.38 7.30
CA GLU A 213 -13.25 -10.52 8.69
C GLU A 213 -11.91 -9.81 8.92
N ARG A 214 -10.99 -9.85 7.93
CA ARG A 214 -9.76 -9.03 7.97
C ARG A 214 -10.08 -7.54 8.01
N CYS A 215 -11.05 -7.06 7.21
CA CYS A 215 -11.52 -5.67 7.29
C CYS A 215 -12.16 -5.37 8.64
N ALA A 216 -13.03 -6.24 9.14
CA ALA A 216 -13.69 -6.06 10.45
C ALA A 216 -12.68 -6.01 11.62
N SER A 217 -11.48 -6.61 11.47
CA SER A 217 -10.39 -6.53 12.45
C SER A 217 -9.75 -5.14 12.55
N TYR A 218 -10.03 -4.23 11.60
CA TYR A 218 -9.62 -2.83 11.64
C TYR A 218 -10.17 -2.07 12.84
N PHE A 219 -11.32 -2.50 13.32
CA PHE A 219 -12.01 -1.85 14.42
C PHE A 219 -11.68 -2.48 15.79
N LEU A 220 -11.46 -1.62 16.77
CA LEU A 220 -11.42 -1.94 18.19
C LEU A 220 -12.58 -1.23 18.86
N LEU A 221 -13.34 -1.94 19.71
CA LEU A 221 -14.42 -1.34 20.49
C LEU A 221 -13.91 -1.03 21.90
N VAL A 222 -13.79 0.26 22.23
CA VAL A 222 -13.34 0.74 23.55
C VAL A 222 -14.48 1.52 24.18
N ASP A 223 -14.97 1.08 25.33
CA ASP A 223 -16.11 1.68 26.05
C ASP A 223 -17.34 1.90 25.16
N GLY A 224 -17.58 0.97 24.24
CA GLY A 224 -18.69 1.04 23.28
C GLY A 224 -18.47 1.99 22.09
N VAL A 225 -17.29 2.56 21.94
CA VAL A 225 -16.94 3.47 20.84
C VAL A 225 -15.93 2.80 19.90
N PRO A 226 -16.21 2.76 18.58
CA PRO A 226 -15.26 2.24 17.61
C PRO A 226 -13.99 3.09 17.52
N GLN A 227 -12.86 2.44 17.52
CA GLN A 227 -11.51 3.01 17.29
C GLN A 227 -10.77 2.15 16.28
N ILE A 228 -9.66 2.67 15.75
CA ILE A 228 -8.78 1.90 14.88
C ILE A 228 -7.92 0.96 15.73
N SER A 229 -7.86 -0.30 15.35
CA SER A 229 -7.03 -1.30 16.02
C SER A 229 -5.54 -0.96 15.92
N GLU A 230 -4.82 -1.11 17.04
CA GLU A 230 -3.37 -0.88 17.09
C GLU A 230 -2.58 -1.72 16.09
N THR A 231 -3.11 -2.87 15.67
CA THR A 231 -2.49 -3.73 14.66
C THR A 231 -2.39 -3.09 13.27
N PHE A 232 -3.14 -2.01 13.01
CA PHE A 232 -3.06 -1.21 11.80
C PHE A 232 -2.29 0.10 11.99
N LEU A 233 -1.83 0.38 13.23
CA LEU A 233 -1.10 1.60 13.57
C LEU A 233 0.35 1.31 13.95
N PHE A 234 0.64 0.09 14.41
CA PHE A 234 1.95 -0.31 14.90
C PHE A 234 2.42 -1.62 14.25
N PRO A 235 3.72 -1.76 13.95
CA PRO A 235 4.82 -0.78 14.07
C PRO A 235 4.78 0.33 13.00
N LYS A 236 3.94 0.19 11.97
CA LYS A 236 3.74 1.12 10.85
C LYS A 236 2.26 1.40 10.67
N VAL A 237 1.92 2.63 10.30
CA VAL A 237 0.55 2.99 9.95
C VAL A 237 0.17 2.37 8.61
N GLU A 238 -0.86 1.51 8.60
CA GLU A 238 -1.26 0.68 7.46
C GLU A 238 -2.77 0.72 7.19
N HIS A 239 -3.37 1.93 7.16
CA HIS A 239 -4.79 2.10 6.82
C HIS A 239 -5.13 1.49 5.45
N TYR A 240 -4.15 1.44 4.53
CA TYR A 240 -4.28 0.81 3.22
C TYR A 240 -4.48 -0.72 3.28
N ASN A 241 -4.45 -1.33 4.45
CA ASN A 241 -4.83 -2.73 4.65
C ASN A 241 -6.31 -2.92 5.03
N TYR A 242 -7.12 -1.85 5.04
CA TYR A 242 -8.56 -1.91 5.04
C TYR A 242 -9.11 -1.77 3.61
N ASP A 243 -9.87 -2.75 3.14
CA ASP A 243 -10.45 -2.75 1.80
C ASP A 243 -11.95 -2.41 1.85
N PHE A 244 -12.38 -1.57 0.91
CA PHE A 244 -13.79 -1.25 0.63
C PHE A 244 -14.28 -2.18 -0.50
N TYR A 245 -15.43 -2.81 -0.31
CA TYR A 245 -15.98 -3.76 -1.27
C TYR A 245 -17.14 -3.17 -2.07
N ALA A 246 -17.29 -3.63 -3.32
CA ALA A 246 -18.43 -3.33 -4.18
C ALA A 246 -18.98 -4.60 -4.83
N GLY A 247 -20.27 -4.55 -5.23
CA GLY A 247 -20.99 -5.66 -5.82
C GLY A 247 -21.68 -6.59 -4.83
N LEU A 248 -21.37 -6.49 -3.54
CA LEU A 248 -21.93 -7.28 -2.45
C LEU A 248 -22.41 -6.39 -1.29
N SER A 249 -23.31 -6.92 -0.44
CA SER A 249 -23.80 -6.28 0.78
C SER A 249 -23.34 -7.09 1.99
N TYR A 250 -22.88 -6.39 3.05
CA TYR A 250 -22.36 -7.05 4.25
C TYR A 250 -22.59 -6.23 5.51
N THR A 251 -22.60 -6.94 6.65
CA THR A 251 -22.77 -6.32 7.98
C THR A 251 -21.71 -6.84 8.93
N PHE A 252 -21.03 -5.91 9.63
CA PHE A 252 -20.16 -6.23 10.76
C PHE A 252 -20.86 -5.98 12.08
N ASP A 253 -20.73 -6.90 13.04
CA ASP A 253 -21.09 -6.69 14.45
C ASP A 253 -19.79 -6.64 15.28
N LEU A 254 -19.37 -5.41 15.63
CA LEU A 254 -18.10 -5.15 16.34
C LEU A 254 -18.10 -5.65 17.79
N ARG A 255 -19.28 -5.93 18.36
CA ARG A 255 -19.43 -6.51 19.70
C ARG A 255 -18.97 -7.97 19.76
N ARG A 256 -18.85 -8.62 18.59
CA ARG A 256 -18.36 -9.99 18.47
C ARG A 256 -16.84 -10.04 18.46
N PRO A 257 -16.26 -11.19 18.83
CA PRO A 257 -14.81 -11.40 18.69
C PRO A 257 -14.33 -11.21 17.25
N VAL A 258 -13.10 -10.70 17.08
CA VAL A 258 -12.41 -10.67 15.78
C VAL A 258 -12.40 -12.07 15.16
N GLY A 259 -12.69 -12.17 13.86
CA GLY A 259 -12.83 -13.43 13.14
C GLY A 259 -14.26 -14.02 13.17
N SER A 260 -15.22 -13.31 13.80
CA SER A 260 -16.64 -13.72 13.85
C SER A 260 -17.58 -12.53 13.74
N ARG A 261 -17.11 -11.43 13.14
CA ARG A 261 -17.82 -10.14 13.05
C ARG A 261 -18.71 -10.01 11.82
N VAL A 262 -18.45 -10.77 10.76
CA VAL A 262 -19.27 -10.78 9.54
C VAL A 262 -20.54 -11.56 9.79
N ILE A 263 -21.64 -10.86 10.12
CA ILE A 263 -22.93 -11.48 10.44
C ILE A 263 -23.88 -11.60 9.25
N HIS A 264 -23.65 -10.78 8.21
CA HIS A 264 -24.41 -10.82 6.96
C HIS A 264 -23.45 -10.68 5.77
N LEU A 265 -23.75 -11.43 4.69
CA LEU A 265 -23.07 -11.35 3.42
C LEU A 265 -24.04 -11.84 2.32
N SER A 266 -24.33 -10.97 1.35
CA SER A 266 -25.26 -11.24 0.26
C SER A 266 -24.90 -10.49 -1.02
N ARG A 267 -25.60 -10.72 -2.11
CA ARG A 267 -25.63 -9.85 -3.28
C ARG A 267 -26.34 -8.53 -2.92
N LEU A 268 -26.17 -7.50 -3.74
CA LEU A 268 -26.81 -6.18 -3.51
C LEU A 268 -28.35 -6.23 -3.52
N ASP A 269 -28.94 -7.20 -4.21
CA ASP A 269 -30.40 -7.41 -4.22
C ASP A 269 -30.92 -8.21 -3.02
N GLY A 270 -30.03 -8.53 -2.07
CA GLY A 270 -30.34 -9.30 -0.87
C GLY A 270 -30.35 -10.81 -1.07
N SER A 271 -30.17 -11.31 -2.28
CA SER A 271 -30.09 -12.75 -2.54
C SER A 271 -28.81 -13.36 -1.96
N PRO A 272 -28.86 -14.63 -1.49
CA PRO A 272 -27.65 -15.32 -1.00
C PRO A 272 -26.56 -15.39 -2.08
N LEU A 273 -25.30 -15.23 -1.66
CA LEU A 273 -24.16 -15.37 -2.59
C LEU A 273 -24.07 -16.77 -3.21
N GLY A 274 -24.33 -17.81 -2.43
CA GLY A 274 -24.02 -19.18 -2.80
C GLY A 274 -22.52 -19.48 -2.62
N LYS A 275 -22.10 -20.69 -3.01
CA LYS A 275 -20.71 -21.14 -2.74
C LYS A 275 -19.66 -20.53 -3.68
N GLY A 276 -20.06 -20.04 -4.82
CA GLY A 276 -19.16 -19.58 -5.88
C GLY A 276 -18.86 -20.68 -6.91
N PRO A 277 -17.82 -20.56 -7.76
CA PRO A 277 -16.80 -19.51 -7.72
C PRO A 277 -17.31 -18.15 -8.21
N PHE A 278 -16.68 -17.07 -7.74
CA PHE A 278 -16.96 -15.69 -8.12
C PHE A 278 -15.71 -15.00 -8.65
N ARG A 279 -15.91 -13.94 -9.41
CA ARG A 279 -14.84 -13.10 -9.95
C ARG A 279 -14.69 -11.85 -9.08
N LEU A 280 -13.56 -11.74 -8.36
CA LEU A 280 -13.20 -10.57 -7.53
C LEU A 280 -12.07 -9.78 -8.21
N CYS A 281 -12.32 -8.52 -8.53
CA CYS A 281 -11.27 -7.60 -8.95
C CYS A 281 -10.59 -6.96 -7.72
N THR A 282 -9.27 -6.93 -7.73
CA THR A 282 -8.46 -6.29 -6.70
C THR A 282 -7.13 -5.78 -7.29
N SER A 283 -6.29 -5.12 -6.49
CA SER A 283 -4.96 -4.70 -6.93
C SER A 283 -3.98 -5.88 -7.00
N ASN A 284 -2.95 -5.75 -7.87
CA ASN A 284 -1.84 -6.70 -7.93
C ASN A 284 -1.16 -6.85 -6.56
N TYR A 285 -1.04 -5.76 -5.78
CA TYR A 285 -0.52 -5.77 -4.42
C TYR A 285 -1.36 -6.69 -3.50
N ARG A 286 -2.67 -6.49 -3.48
CA ARG A 286 -3.58 -7.29 -2.64
C ARG A 286 -3.61 -8.76 -3.05
N ALA A 287 -3.53 -9.04 -4.36
CA ALA A 287 -3.51 -10.40 -4.90
C ALA A 287 -2.28 -11.22 -4.47
N THR A 288 -1.19 -10.58 -4.02
CA THR A 288 -0.03 -11.29 -3.45
C THR A 288 -0.27 -11.82 -2.04
N GLY A 289 -1.36 -11.39 -1.38
CA GLY A 289 -1.72 -11.79 -0.02
C GLY A 289 -1.16 -10.89 1.07
N THR A 290 -0.50 -9.77 0.71
CA THR A 290 0.04 -8.81 1.68
C THR A 290 -1.06 -8.13 2.50
N GLY A 291 -0.68 -7.66 3.70
CA GLY A 291 -1.58 -6.94 4.60
C GLY A 291 -2.58 -7.80 5.36
N GLY A 292 -2.30 -9.10 5.51
CA GLY A 292 -3.17 -10.05 6.21
C GLY A 292 -4.21 -10.72 5.31
N TYR A 293 -3.95 -10.79 3.99
CA TYR A 293 -4.83 -11.41 2.99
C TYR A 293 -4.18 -12.64 2.33
N GLU A 294 -3.41 -13.43 3.07
CA GLU A 294 -2.65 -14.58 2.57
C GLU A 294 -3.51 -15.60 1.81
N PHE A 295 -4.80 -15.67 2.12
CA PHE A 295 -5.77 -16.51 1.41
C PHE A 295 -5.93 -16.11 -0.06
N PHE A 296 -5.76 -14.83 -0.44
CA PHE A 296 -5.82 -14.41 -1.85
C PHE A 296 -4.66 -14.97 -2.69
N ARG A 297 -3.47 -15.17 -2.07
CA ARG A 297 -2.31 -15.76 -2.75
C ARG A 297 -2.59 -17.14 -3.33
N LYS A 298 -3.55 -17.87 -2.73
CA LYS A 298 -3.90 -19.23 -3.14
C LYS A 298 -5.04 -19.26 -4.17
N CYS A 299 -5.68 -18.14 -4.44
CA CYS A 299 -6.77 -18.05 -5.38
C CYS A 299 -6.27 -18.10 -6.83
N PRO A 300 -6.96 -18.81 -7.72
CA PRO A 300 -6.65 -18.78 -9.15
C PRO A 300 -6.76 -17.36 -9.70
N VAL A 301 -5.78 -16.96 -10.49
CA VAL A 301 -5.80 -15.67 -11.21
C VAL A 301 -6.45 -15.86 -12.56
N LEU A 302 -7.59 -15.22 -12.78
CA LEU A 302 -8.37 -15.31 -14.02
C LEU A 302 -7.93 -14.27 -15.06
N TRP A 303 -7.47 -13.09 -14.59
CA TRP A 303 -7.04 -12.01 -15.48
C TRP A 303 -6.06 -11.06 -14.75
N ARG A 304 -5.17 -10.43 -15.54
CA ARG A 304 -4.27 -9.39 -15.09
C ARG A 304 -4.33 -8.20 -16.06
N GLY A 305 -4.59 -7.01 -15.53
CA GLY A 305 -4.42 -5.75 -16.24
C GLY A 305 -2.96 -5.33 -16.29
N ASN A 306 -2.64 -4.50 -17.27
CA ASN A 306 -1.31 -3.92 -17.48
C ASN A 306 -1.31 -2.38 -17.39
N VAL A 307 -2.45 -1.80 -17.06
CA VAL A 307 -2.63 -0.34 -16.91
C VAL A 307 -2.78 -0.04 -15.42
N GLU A 308 -2.13 1.01 -14.97
CA GLU A 308 -2.17 1.44 -13.57
C GLU A 308 -3.51 2.09 -13.23
N MET A 309 -3.90 1.99 -11.97
CA MET A 309 -5.19 2.47 -11.47
C MET A 309 -5.40 3.98 -11.66
N PRO A 310 -4.40 4.87 -11.50
CA PRO A 310 -4.56 6.28 -11.83
C PRO A 310 -4.94 6.52 -13.29
N ASP A 311 -4.32 5.83 -14.24
CA ASP A 311 -4.62 5.96 -15.67
C ASP A 311 -6.01 5.42 -16.01
N LEU A 312 -6.43 4.30 -15.43
CA LEU A 312 -7.78 3.76 -15.57
C LEU A 312 -8.82 4.75 -15.04
N THR A 313 -8.56 5.33 -13.88
CA THR A 313 -9.42 6.35 -13.26
C THR A 313 -9.52 7.58 -14.14
N ALA A 314 -8.41 8.08 -14.68
CA ALA A 314 -8.40 9.23 -15.59
C ALA A 314 -9.16 8.94 -16.88
N ARG A 315 -9.00 7.76 -17.49
CA ARG A 315 -9.76 7.32 -18.67
C ARG A 315 -11.26 7.27 -18.40
N TYR A 316 -11.63 6.67 -17.24
CA TYR A 316 -13.03 6.61 -16.82
C TYR A 316 -13.65 8.00 -16.67
N ILE A 317 -12.95 8.92 -15.98
CA ILE A 317 -13.40 10.30 -15.77
C ILE A 317 -13.58 11.03 -17.11
N LYS A 318 -12.61 10.90 -18.02
CA LYS A 318 -12.72 11.51 -19.37
C LYS A 318 -13.93 11.02 -20.16
N ALA A 319 -14.20 9.70 -20.09
CA ALA A 319 -15.26 9.07 -20.87
C ALA A 319 -16.66 9.33 -20.30
N ASN A 320 -16.80 9.54 -18.99
CA ASN A 320 -18.09 9.55 -18.29
C ASN A 320 -18.43 10.91 -17.64
N SER A 321 -17.66 11.96 -17.92
CA SER A 321 -17.90 13.30 -17.36
C SER A 321 -19.20 13.94 -17.91
N PRO A 322 -20.04 14.57 -17.08
CA PRO A 322 -19.91 14.76 -15.63
C PRO A 322 -20.28 13.51 -14.82
N ILE A 323 -19.42 13.14 -13.86
CA ILE A 323 -19.66 11.97 -13.03
C ILE A 323 -20.55 12.34 -11.85
N ARG A 324 -21.58 11.53 -11.66
CA ARG A 324 -22.46 11.59 -10.49
C ARG A 324 -22.24 10.29 -9.69
N PHE A 325 -21.95 10.43 -8.41
CA PHE A 325 -21.85 9.28 -7.49
C PHE A 325 -23.17 9.13 -6.74
N PRO A 326 -23.92 8.06 -6.96
CA PRO A 326 -24.90 7.64 -5.98
C PRO A 326 -24.10 7.10 -4.78
N HIS A 327 -24.24 7.69 -3.62
CA HIS A 327 -23.68 7.13 -2.39
C HIS A 327 -24.49 5.87 -2.01
N ASN A 328 -24.08 4.75 -2.55
CA ASN A 328 -24.65 3.44 -2.23
C ASN A 328 -23.82 2.80 -1.13
N VAL A 329 -24.22 3.02 0.11
CA VAL A 329 -23.63 2.29 1.24
C VAL A 329 -24.12 0.84 1.15
N ASN A 330 -23.20 -0.06 0.82
CA ASN A 330 -23.46 -1.50 0.71
C ASN A 330 -23.00 -2.26 1.98
N MET A 331 -22.71 -1.55 3.03
CA MET A 331 -22.26 -2.09 4.31
C MET A 331 -22.99 -1.49 5.50
N ASP A 332 -23.18 -2.29 6.53
CA ASP A 332 -23.65 -1.86 7.87
C ASP A 332 -22.64 -2.27 8.93
N ILE A 333 -22.46 -1.43 9.94
CA ILE A 333 -21.62 -1.72 11.11
C ILE A 333 -22.43 -1.48 12.38
N ILE A 334 -22.49 -2.51 13.22
CA ILE A 334 -23.18 -2.53 14.51
C ILE A 334 -22.14 -2.50 15.63
N TRP A 335 -22.30 -1.56 16.59
CA TRP A 335 -21.44 -1.45 17.78
C TRP A 335 -22.17 -1.01 19.02
#